data_11a980960227ec99d04f3e0078c2ddea
#
_entry.id   11a980960227ec99d04f3e0078c2ddea
#
_cell.length_a   1.000
_cell.length_b   1.000
_cell.length_c   1.000
_cell.angle_alpha   90.00
_cell.angle_beta   90.00
_cell.angle_gamma   90.00
#
_symmetry.space_group_name_H-M   'P 1'
#
loop_
_entity.id
_entity.type
_entity.pdbx_description
1 polymer ?
#
loop_
_entity_poly.entity_id
_entity_poly.type
_entity_poly.pdbx_seq_one_letter_code
_entity_poly.pdbx_strand_id
1 'polypeptide(L)'
;IQFNAGWNSANDIPWVMELADCKTISYVDVAKNTEDQKKHKIAVVPTIIIFKDDEEVARFQADLSFKMLATKEEVQEEIDNQLMSDF
;
A
#
# COMPACT_ATOMS: atom_id res chain seq x y z
N ILE A 1 3.47 -1.96 -1.97
CA ILE A 1 4.11 -0.65 -1.77
C ILE A 1 3.21 0.23 -0.91
N GLN A 2 3.77 0.82 0.14
CA GLN A 2 3.10 1.86 0.92
C GLN A 2 3.44 3.22 0.31
N PHE A 3 2.42 3.96 -0.08
CA PHE A 3 2.57 5.35 -0.54
C PHE A 3 2.11 6.28 0.56
N ASN A 4 2.96 7.20 0.98
CA ASN A 4 2.61 8.22 1.97
C ASN A 4 3.40 9.49 1.65
N ALA A 5 3.16 10.55 2.38
CA ALA A 5 3.90 11.80 2.26
C ALA A 5 4.62 12.10 3.57
N GLY A 6 5.80 12.72 3.48
CA GLY A 6 6.58 13.06 4.68
C GLY A 6 5.80 13.88 5.70
N TRP A 7 4.93 14.81 5.24
CA TRP A 7 4.09 15.62 6.11
C TRP A 7 3.02 14.79 6.85
N ASN A 8 2.76 13.54 6.40
CA ASN A 8 1.80 12.64 7.02
C ASN A 8 2.50 11.43 7.68
N SER A 9 3.78 11.53 7.97
CA SER A 9 4.56 10.41 8.51
C SER A 9 4.04 9.89 9.86
N ALA A 10 3.35 10.72 10.63
CA ALA A 10 2.72 10.31 11.89
C ALA A 10 1.65 9.22 11.67
N ASN A 11 1.11 9.11 10.46
CA ASN A 11 0.11 8.10 10.09
C ASN A 11 0.69 6.99 9.21
N ASP A 12 2.03 6.86 9.17
CA ASP A 12 2.68 5.73 8.49
C ASP A 12 2.15 4.41 9.06
N ILE A 13 2.09 3.41 8.20
CA ILE A 13 1.55 2.11 8.55
C ILE A 13 2.71 1.20 8.97
N PRO A 14 2.96 1.01 10.27
CA PRO A 14 4.16 0.29 10.72
C PRO A 14 4.11 -1.20 10.43
N TRP A 15 2.92 -1.78 10.39
CA TRP A 15 2.76 -3.22 10.19
C TRP A 15 2.93 -3.68 8.74
N VAL A 16 3.09 -2.75 7.80
CA VAL A 16 3.32 -3.12 6.39
C VAL A 16 4.57 -4.00 6.24
N MET A 17 5.62 -3.69 7.00
CA MET A 17 6.86 -4.47 6.95
C MET A 17 6.72 -5.86 7.57
N GLU A 18 5.62 -6.13 8.25
CA GLU A 18 5.35 -7.42 8.89
C GLU A 18 4.49 -8.34 8.01
N LEU A 19 4.06 -7.87 6.84
CA LEU A 19 3.26 -8.69 5.92
C LEU A 19 4.09 -9.88 5.41
N ALA A 20 3.47 -11.06 5.40
CA ALA A 20 4.12 -12.29 4.97
C ALA A 20 3.89 -12.55 3.48
N ASP A 21 4.79 -13.37 2.89
CA ASP A 21 4.67 -13.83 1.51
C ASP A 21 4.75 -12.73 0.45
N CYS A 22 5.39 -11.61 0.79
CA CYS A 22 5.71 -10.55 -0.14
C CYS A 22 7.19 -10.61 -0.49
N LYS A 23 7.53 -10.64 -1.77
CA LYS A 23 8.93 -10.64 -2.22
C LYS A 23 9.61 -9.33 -1.90
N THR A 24 8.91 -8.23 -2.10
CA THR A 24 9.44 -6.89 -1.88
C THR A 24 8.39 -6.04 -1.18
N ILE A 25 8.80 -5.38 -0.11
CA ILE A 25 7.98 -4.40 0.59
C ILE A 25 8.74 -3.08 0.51
N SER A 26 8.12 -2.05 -0.04
CA SER A 26 8.76 -0.75 -0.21
C SER A 26 7.85 0.40 0.19
N TYR A 27 8.49 1.55 0.42
CA TYR A 27 7.84 2.79 0.81
C TYR A 27 8.17 3.87 -0.21
N VAL A 28 7.17 4.61 -0.64
CA VAL A 28 7.34 5.74 -1.56
C VAL A 28 6.76 7.01 -0.93
N ASP A 29 7.58 8.04 -0.82
CA ASP A 29 7.14 9.37 -0.40
C ASP A 29 6.65 10.13 -1.64
N VAL A 30 5.32 10.24 -1.78
CA VAL A 30 4.71 10.86 -2.96
C VAL A 30 4.95 12.37 -3.05
N ALA A 31 5.28 13.01 -1.94
CA ALA A 31 5.63 14.43 -1.95
C ALA A 31 6.98 14.68 -2.63
N LYS A 32 7.87 13.69 -2.59
CA LYS A 32 9.18 13.72 -3.26
C LYS A 32 9.17 13.04 -4.62
N ASN A 33 8.22 12.13 -4.84
CA ASN A 33 8.12 11.31 -6.05
C ASN A 33 6.78 11.56 -6.74
N THR A 34 6.59 12.77 -7.27
CA THR A 34 5.33 13.16 -7.87
C THR A 34 4.98 12.37 -9.13
N GLU A 35 5.98 11.84 -9.83
CA GLU A 35 5.75 10.97 -10.99
C GLU A 35 5.08 9.66 -10.57
N ASP A 36 5.54 9.08 -9.46
CA ASP A 36 4.95 7.85 -8.91
C ASP A 36 3.51 8.10 -8.44
N GLN A 37 3.26 9.27 -7.85
CA GLN A 37 1.91 9.66 -7.46
C GLN A 37 0.97 9.66 -8.67
N LYS A 38 1.40 10.25 -9.78
CA LYS A 38 0.61 10.33 -11.01
C LYS A 38 0.46 8.96 -11.66
N LYS A 39 1.57 8.20 -11.73
CA LYS A 39 1.59 6.88 -12.37
C LYS A 39 0.61 5.91 -11.70
N HIS A 40 0.56 5.92 -10.38
CA HIS A 40 -0.29 5.02 -9.60
C HIS A 40 -1.61 5.66 -9.16
N LYS A 41 -1.87 6.90 -9.58
CA LYS A 41 -3.11 7.63 -9.27
C LYS A 41 -3.40 7.67 -7.78
N ILE A 42 -2.39 8.07 -6.99
CA ILE A 42 -2.53 8.18 -5.55
C ILE A 42 -3.30 9.46 -5.21
N ALA A 43 -4.55 9.31 -4.80
CA ALA A 43 -5.44 10.42 -4.47
C ALA A 43 -5.41 10.78 -2.99
N VAL A 44 -5.17 9.80 -2.12
CA VAL A 44 -5.09 9.97 -0.67
C VAL A 44 -3.88 9.23 -0.13
N VAL A 45 -3.39 9.63 1.03
CA VAL A 45 -2.27 8.96 1.70
C VAL A 45 -2.64 8.67 3.14
N PRO A 46 -2.16 7.57 3.73
CA PRO A 46 -1.40 6.52 3.07
C PRO A 46 -2.25 5.63 2.17
N THR A 47 -1.64 5.05 1.15
CA THR A 47 -2.25 4.06 0.27
C THR A 47 -1.32 2.86 0.19
N ILE A 48 -1.87 1.66 0.32
CA ILE A 48 -1.13 0.40 0.13
C ILE A 48 -1.60 -0.19 -1.19
N ILE A 49 -0.67 -0.50 -2.08
CA ILE A 49 -0.97 -1.19 -3.33
C ILE A 49 -0.25 -2.53 -3.34
N ILE A 50 -0.98 -3.59 -3.65
CA ILE A 50 -0.44 -4.93 -3.84
C ILE A 50 -0.27 -5.14 -5.34
N PHE A 51 0.96 -5.50 -5.74
CA PHE A 51 1.30 -5.80 -7.12
C PHE A 51 1.59 -7.28 -7.28
N LYS A 52 1.17 -7.84 -8.41
CA LYS A 52 1.48 -9.20 -8.80
C LYS A 52 1.86 -9.17 -10.27
N ASP A 53 3.09 -9.63 -10.58
CA ASP A 53 3.64 -9.60 -11.93
C ASP A 53 3.61 -8.17 -12.53
N ASP A 54 3.97 -7.18 -11.70
CA ASP A 54 3.99 -5.75 -12.03
C ASP A 54 2.62 -5.13 -12.31
N GLU A 55 1.54 -5.85 -12.02
CA GLU A 55 0.17 -5.35 -12.15
C GLU A 55 -0.45 -5.09 -10.77
N GLU A 56 -1.15 -3.98 -10.65
CA GLU A 56 -1.91 -3.69 -9.43
C GLU A 56 -3.09 -4.65 -9.34
N VAL A 57 -3.16 -5.42 -8.24
CA VAL A 57 -4.23 -6.39 -8.01
C VAL A 57 -5.13 -5.99 -6.86
N ALA A 58 -4.67 -5.15 -5.95
CA ALA A 58 -5.47 -4.66 -4.84
C ALA A 58 -4.94 -3.31 -4.35
N ARG A 59 -5.84 -2.51 -3.78
CA ARG A 59 -5.51 -1.19 -3.26
C ARG A 59 -6.30 -0.94 -1.99
N PHE A 60 -5.60 -0.44 -0.96
CA PHE A 60 -6.19 -0.02 0.30
C PHE A 60 -5.87 1.45 0.52
N GLN A 61 -6.89 2.28 0.61
CA GLN A 61 -6.75 3.73 0.70
C GLN A 61 -7.15 4.25 2.08
N ALA A 62 -6.52 5.33 2.50
CA ALA A 62 -6.87 6.03 3.73
C ALA A 62 -8.23 6.74 3.61
N ASP A 63 -8.77 7.13 4.76
CA ASP A 63 -9.93 8.00 4.81
C ASP A 63 -9.54 9.47 4.56
N LEU A 64 -10.52 10.38 4.64
CA LEU A 64 -10.29 11.80 4.44
C LEU A 64 -9.44 12.45 5.55
N SER A 65 -9.24 11.75 6.66
CA SER A 65 -8.36 12.18 7.76
C SER A 65 -6.92 11.67 7.58
N PHE A 66 -6.60 11.09 6.44
CA PHE A 66 -5.27 10.55 6.10
C PHE A 66 -4.86 9.39 7.02
N LYS A 67 -5.82 8.59 7.47
CA LYS A 67 -5.59 7.41 8.29
C LYS A 67 -6.06 6.16 7.56
N MET A 68 -5.21 5.12 7.56
CA MET A 68 -5.56 3.86 6.94
C MET A 68 -6.69 3.17 7.71
N LEU A 69 -7.74 2.79 7.00
CA LEU A 69 -8.89 2.08 7.57
C LEU A 69 -8.67 0.56 7.58
N ALA A 70 -7.90 0.04 6.63
CA ALA A 70 -7.64 -1.39 6.55
C ALA A 70 -6.75 -1.86 7.70
N THR A 71 -6.98 -3.08 8.17
CA THR A 71 -6.15 -3.72 9.18
C THR A 71 -5.07 -4.58 8.53
N LYS A 72 -4.05 -4.95 9.31
CA LYS A 72 -3.01 -5.88 8.86
C LYS A 72 -3.63 -7.19 8.37
N GLU A 73 -4.62 -7.70 9.08
CA GLU A 73 -5.29 -8.95 8.76
C GLU A 73 -6.02 -8.85 7.41
N GLU A 74 -6.68 -7.73 7.14
CA GLU A 74 -7.37 -7.52 5.87
C GLU A 74 -6.40 -7.50 4.69
N VAL A 75 -5.28 -6.81 4.84
CA VAL A 75 -4.26 -6.73 3.79
C VAL A 75 -3.59 -8.09 3.59
N GLN A 76 -3.26 -8.78 4.68
CA GLN A 76 -2.66 -10.10 4.61
C GLN A 76 -3.61 -11.11 3.95
N GLU A 77 -4.89 -11.03 4.25
CA GLU A 77 -5.90 -11.90 3.63
C GLU A 77 -5.93 -11.69 2.11
N GLU A 78 -5.86 -10.45 1.65
CA GLU A 78 -5.83 -10.17 0.21
C GLU A 78 -4.56 -10.71 -0.45
N ILE A 79 -3.41 -10.59 0.20
CA ILE A 79 -2.16 -11.18 -0.29
C ILE A 79 -2.31 -12.70 -0.43
N ASP A 80 -2.86 -13.35 0.59
CA ASP A 80 -3.07 -14.80 0.59
C ASP A 80 -4.06 -15.21 -0.52
N ASN A 81 -5.11 -14.42 -0.74
CA ASN A 81 -6.09 -14.67 -1.81
C ASN A 81 -5.44 -14.57 -3.19
N GLN A 82 -4.55 -13.61 -3.40
CA GLN A 82 -3.85 -13.45 -4.68
C GLN A 82 -2.90 -14.62 -4.93
N LEU A 83 -2.25 -15.12 -3.90
CA LEU A 83 -1.39 -16.30 -4.01
C LEU A 83 -2.21 -17.56 -4.32
N MET A 84 -3.36 -17.72 -3.70
CA MET A 84 -4.25 -18.86 -3.94
C MET A 84 -4.85 -18.85 -5.34
N SER A 85 -5.04 -17.67 -5.94
CA SER A 85 -5.61 -17.56 -7.28
C SER A 85 -4.68 -18.08 -8.38
N ASP A 86 -3.42 -18.37 -8.04
CA ASP A 86 -2.45 -18.96 -8.98
C ASP A 86 -2.61 -20.48 -9.15
N PHE A 87 -3.48 -21.09 -8.38
CA PHE A 87 -3.66 -22.55 -8.42
C PHE A 87 -4.85 -22.96 -9.24
#